data_2bc0db3064cb94db880ac6a0c07822b0
#
_entry.id   2bc0db3064cb94db880ac6a0c07822b0
#
_cell.length_a   1.000
_cell.length_b   1.000
_cell.length_c   1.000
_cell.angle_alpha   90.00
_cell.angle_beta   90.00
_cell.angle_gamma   90.00
#
_symmetry.space_group_name_H-M   'P 1'
#
loop_
_entity.id
_entity.type
_entity.pdbx_description
1 polymer ?
#
loop_
_entity_poly.entity_id
_entity_poly.type
_entity_poly.pdbx_seq_one_letter_code
_entity_poly.pdbx_strand_id
1 'polypeptide(L)'
;MRREKGGFWVGFAAVFFYPLGWLTGRGRILGREHVPPEGGALVVANHVSYLDPVFSALLVHRAGRVPRFLAKNTLWGVPVLRSVLRGTGQIPVYRESTDAQSSLREGTQALKDGKVVVIYPEGTITRDPEGWPMLPRTGVARLALTSDVPVVPMVHWGTREVYDHYGKRFRPLPRKAITVKAGPPVDLSAYRGRPIDAVVLREVTDLIMTRVRELLAEVRHEPAPAEFFRRRAAS
;
A
#
# COMPACT_ATOMS: atom_id res chain seq x y z
N MET A 1 -15.34 -0.71 19.65
CA MET A 1 -14.20 -0.12 18.91
C MET A 1 -14.60 1.27 18.43
N ARG A 2 -13.83 2.31 18.82
CA ARG A 2 -14.05 3.68 18.32
C ARG A 2 -13.55 3.74 16.86
N ARG A 3 -14.44 3.98 15.90
CA ARG A 3 -14.02 4.22 14.51
C ARG A 3 -13.31 5.57 14.39
N GLU A 4 -12.21 5.62 13.64
CA GLU A 4 -11.57 6.89 13.29
C GLU A 4 -12.59 7.76 12.52
N LYS A 5 -12.86 8.98 13.03
CA LYS A 5 -13.80 9.90 12.36
C LYS A 5 -13.16 10.42 11.08
N GLY A 6 -13.63 9.97 9.93
CA GLY A 6 -13.08 10.32 8.63
C GLY A 6 -13.46 11.70 8.08
N GLY A 7 -14.38 12.40 8.72
CA GLY A 7 -14.90 13.68 8.22
C GLY A 7 -15.67 13.56 6.88
N PHE A 8 -16.11 14.70 6.35
CA PHE A 8 -16.90 14.78 5.11
C PHE A 8 -16.21 14.11 3.91
N TRP A 9 -14.93 14.40 3.69
CA TRP A 9 -14.21 13.92 2.50
C TRP A 9 -13.99 12.40 2.48
N VAL A 10 -13.84 11.77 3.64
CA VAL A 10 -13.75 10.30 3.72
C VAL A 10 -15.10 9.67 3.41
N GLY A 11 -16.21 10.24 3.91
CA GLY A 11 -17.55 9.82 3.54
C GLY A 11 -17.79 9.98 2.03
N PHE A 12 -17.41 11.13 1.46
CA PHE A 12 -17.50 11.39 0.03
C PHE A 12 -16.70 10.35 -0.78
N ALA A 13 -15.44 10.10 -0.43
CA ALA A 13 -14.63 9.07 -1.11
C ALA A 13 -15.24 7.67 -0.99
N ALA A 14 -15.83 7.34 0.16
CA ALA A 14 -16.47 6.04 0.38
C ALA A 14 -17.67 5.81 -0.55
N VAL A 15 -18.45 6.85 -0.86
CA VAL A 15 -19.58 6.77 -1.82
C VAL A 15 -19.12 6.31 -3.21
N PHE A 16 -17.88 6.59 -3.60
CA PHE A 16 -17.31 6.13 -4.88
C PHE A 16 -16.59 4.78 -4.75
N PHE A 17 -15.81 4.60 -3.69
CA PHE A 17 -14.95 3.41 -3.55
C PHE A 17 -15.75 2.13 -3.26
N TYR A 18 -16.81 2.20 -2.46
CA TYR A 18 -17.63 1.02 -2.18
C TYR A 18 -18.38 0.50 -3.41
N PRO A 19 -19.10 1.33 -4.19
CA PRO A 19 -19.73 0.87 -5.42
C PRO A 19 -18.69 0.40 -6.47
N LEU A 20 -17.57 1.11 -6.62
CA LEU A 20 -16.52 0.70 -7.54
C LEU A 20 -15.94 -0.67 -7.18
N GLY A 21 -15.62 -0.89 -5.92
CA GLY A 21 -15.15 -2.20 -5.44
C GLY A 21 -16.19 -3.30 -5.62
N TRP A 22 -17.47 -2.99 -5.36
CA TRP A 22 -18.56 -3.94 -5.58
C TRP A 22 -18.79 -4.24 -7.08
N LEU A 23 -18.77 -3.24 -7.93
CA LEU A 23 -19.01 -3.38 -9.38
C LEU A 23 -17.88 -4.16 -10.05
N THR A 24 -16.63 -3.89 -9.69
CA THR A 24 -15.44 -4.46 -10.35
C THR A 24 -15.06 -5.84 -9.84
N GLY A 25 -15.41 -6.18 -8.59
CA GLY A 25 -14.92 -7.42 -8.01
C GLY A 25 -15.90 -8.13 -7.06
N ARG A 26 -15.75 -9.46 -6.99
CA ARG A 26 -16.24 -10.26 -5.88
C ARG A 26 -15.14 -10.27 -4.82
N GLY A 27 -15.03 -9.15 -4.06
CA GLY A 27 -13.92 -8.91 -3.16
C GLY A 27 -13.95 -9.77 -1.90
N ARG A 28 -12.89 -10.53 -1.66
CA ARG A 28 -12.58 -11.16 -0.37
C ARG A 28 -11.62 -10.24 0.39
N ILE A 29 -12.04 -9.73 1.53
CA ILE A 29 -11.22 -8.87 2.40
C ILE A 29 -10.94 -9.66 3.68
N LEU A 30 -9.67 -9.99 3.89
CA LEU A 30 -9.20 -10.90 4.94
C LEU A 30 -8.15 -10.21 5.82
N GLY A 31 -8.03 -10.62 7.08
CA GLY A 31 -6.96 -10.18 7.97
C GLY A 31 -7.07 -8.72 8.45
N ARG A 32 -8.26 -8.10 8.36
CA ARG A 32 -8.48 -6.72 8.82
C ARG A 32 -8.13 -6.50 10.29
N GLU A 33 -8.18 -7.57 11.08
CA GLU A 33 -7.82 -7.61 12.51
C GLU A 33 -6.35 -7.34 12.75
N HIS A 34 -5.49 -7.50 11.76
CA HIS A 34 -4.07 -7.18 11.83
C HIS A 34 -3.79 -5.67 11.71
N VAL A 35 -4.76 -4.88 11.24
CA VAL A 35 -4.64 -3.41 11.25
C VAL A 35 -4.99 -2.92 12.65
N PRO A 36 -4.04 -2.29 13.38
CA PRO A 36 -4.28 -1.85 14.75
C PRO A 36 -5.49 -0.90 14.83
N PRO A 37 -6.38 -1.09 15.82
CA PRO A 37 -7.59 -0.26 15.96
C PRO A 37 -7.27 1.19 16.34
N GLU A 38 -6.11 1.42 16.97
CA GLU A 38 -5.62 2.71 17.43
C GLU A 38 -4.11 2.84 17.17
N GLY A 39 -3.58 4.05 17.31
CA GLY A 39 -2.17 4.35 17.05
C GLY A 39 -1.82 4.37 15.57
N GLY A 40 -0.56 4.61 15.25
CA GLY A 40 -0.04 4.57 13.89
C GLY A 40 0.13 3.14 13.39
N ALA A 41 0.00 2.95 12.08
CA ALA A 41 0.33 1.68 11.43
C ALA A 41 0.83 1.94 10.01
N LEU A 42 1.92 1.29 9.63
CA LEU A 42 2.45 1.29 8.27
C LEU A 42 1.98 0.04 7.54
N VAL A 43 1.05 0.21 6.61
CA VAL A 43 0.56 -0.87 5.75
C VAL A 43 1.40 -0.92 4.48
N VAL A 44 2.00 -2.07 4.20
CA VAL A 44 2.92 -2.27 3.08
C VAL A 44 2.34 -3.28 2.11
N ALA A 45 2.12 -2.87 0.86
CA ALA A 45 1.43 -3.69 -0.11
C ALA A 45 2.20 -3.87 -1.42
N ASN A 46 1.93 -4.98 -2.13
CA ASN A 46 2.27 -5.15 -3.54
C ASN A 46 1.38 -4.27 -4.43
N HIS A 47 1.82 -3.97 -5.65
CA HIS A 47 1.09 -3.10 -6.56
C HIS A 47 0.96 -3.72 -7.96
N VAL A 48 -0.22 -4.24 -8.29
CA VAL A 48 -0.50 -4.95 -9.54
C VAL A 48 -1.50 -4.22 -10.44
N SER A 49 -2.25 -3.23 -9.90
CA SER A 49 -3.26 -2.46 -10.65
C SER A 49 -3.50 -1.08 -10.01
N TYR A 50 -3.91 -0.09 -10.80
CA TYR A 50 -4.42 1.19 -10.25
C TYR A 50 -5.72 1.05 -9.42
N LEU A 51 -6.32 -0.13 -9.40
CA LEU A 51 -7.45 -0.43 -8.50
C LEU A 51 -7.01 -0.85 -7.09
N ASP A 52 -5.74 -1.20 -6.88
CA ASP A 52 -5.25 -1.64 -5.56
C ASP A 52 -5.54 -0.62 -4.44
N PRO A 53 -5.36 0.70 -4.64
CA PRO A 53 -5.69 1.69 -3.60
C PRO A 53 -7.17 1.65 -3.17
N VAL A 54 -8.10 1.34 -4.07
CA VAL A 54 -9.52 1.19 -3.74
C VAL A 54 -9.70 0.04 -2.76
N PHE A 55 -9.13 -1.12 -3.05
CA PHE A 55 -9.27 -2.30 -2.21
C PHE A 55 -8.46 -2.19 -0.90
N SER A 56 -7.28 -1.54 -0.92
CA SER A 56 -6.56 -1.17 0.31
C SER A 56 -7.43 -0.29 1.20
N ALA A 57 -8.07 0.74 0.61
CA ALA A 57 -8.94 1.64 1.36
C ALA A 57 -10.13 0.89 1.96
N LEU A 58 -10.74 -0.04 1.21
CA LEU A 58 -11.84 -0.86 1.72
C LEU A 58 -11.43 -1.74 2.90
N LEU A 59 -10.24 -2.37 2.87
CA LEU A 59 -9.74 -3.17 3.98
C LEU A 59 -9.50 -2.30 5.22
N VAL A 60 -8.73 -1.22 5.09
CA VAL A 60 -8.40 -0.32 6.20
C VAL A 60 -9.66 0.33 6.79
N HIS A 61 -10.61 0.74 5.93
CA HIS A 61 -11.87 1.32 6.39
C HIS A 61 -12.75 0.29 7.13
N ARG A 62 -12.75 -0.98 6.69
CA ARG A 62 -13.44 -2.07 7.40
C ARG A 62 -12.77 -2.43 8.73
N ALA A 63 -11.48 -2.11 8.90
CA ALA A 63 -10.80 -2.16 10.19
C ALA A 63 -11.14 -0.97 11.10
N GLY A 64 -12.01 -0.04 10.66
CA GLY A 64 -12.41 1.13 11.42
C GLY A 64 -11.43 2.31 11.33
N ARG A 65 -10.48 2.28 10.37
CA ARG A 65 -9.42 3.27 10.20
C ARG A 65 -9.53 4.00 8.86
N VAL A 66 -8.84 5.13 8.76
CA VAL A 66 -8.78 5.92 7.51
C VAL A 66 -7.38 5.81 6.92
N PRO A 67 -7.23 5.29 5.68
CA PRO A 67 -5.92 5.15 5.05
C PRO A 67 -5.38 6.49 4.52
N ARG A 68 -4.07 6.70 4.65
CA ARG A 68 -3.31 7.77 4.00
C ARG A 68 -2.34 7.13 3.03
N PHE A 69 -2.51 7.38 1.75
CA PHE A 69 -1.61 6.85 0.72
C PHE A 69 -0.49 7.82 0.43
N LEU A 70 0.71 7.28 0.23
CA LEU A 70 1.77 8.02 -0.44
C LEU A 70 1.47 8.00 -1.95
N ALA A 71 0.92 9.10 -2.46
CA ALA A 71 0.43 9.20 -3.82
C ALA A 71 1.25 10.19 -4.67
N LYS A 72 1.37 9.91 -5.98
CA LYS A 72 2.14 10.77 -6.90
C LYS A 72 1.62 12.22 -6.85
N ASN A 73 2.50 13.19 -6.64
CA ASN A 73 2.17 14.62 -6.51
C ASN A 73 1.37 15.19 -7.70
N THR A 74 1.57 14.66 -8.92
CA THR A 74 0.83 15.10 -10.12
C THR A 74 -0.69 14.92 -9.99
N LEU A 75 -1.18 14.05 -9.09
CA LEU A 75 -2.61 13.90 -8.83
C LEU A 75 -3.24 15.16 -8.21
N TRP A 76 -2.44 15.98 -7.54
CA TRP A 76 -2.90 17.28 -7.00
C TRP A 76 -3.09 18.35 -8.08
N GLY A 77 -2.67 18.09 -9.32
CA GLY A 77 -2.95 18.95 -10.48
C GLY A 77 -4.42 18.94 -10.92
N VAL A 78 -5.20 17.90 -10.55
CA VAL A 78 -6.61 17.78 -10.90
C VAL A 78 -7.47 18.45 -9.80
N PRO A 79 -8.24 19.52 -10.07
CA PRO A 79 -8.89 20.33 -9.01
C PRO A 79 -9.79 19.54 -8.06
N VAL A 80 -10.71 18.72 -8.58
CA VAL A 80 -11.63 17.92 -7.75
C VAL A 80 -10.85 16.88 -6.94
N LEU A 81 -9.93 16.17 -7.59
CA LEU A 81 -9.11 15.16 -6.94
C LEU A 81 -8.21 15.77 -5.85
N ARG A 82 -7.67 16.97 -6.08
CA ARG A 82 -6.91 17.75 -5.08
C ARG A 82 -7.70 17.92 -3.80
N SER A 83 -8.96 18.34 -3.90
CA SER A 83 -9.81 18.58 -2.74
C SER A 83 -10.07 17.29 -1.95
N VAL A 84 -10.33 16.19 -2.65
CA VAL A 84 -10.49 14.86 -2.04
C VAL A 84 -9.18 14.41 -1.37
N LEU A 85 -8.04 14.51 -2.07
CA LEU A 85 -6.74 14.07 -1.55
C LEU A 85 -6.33 14.86 -0.30
N ARG A 86 -6.52 16.20 -0.33
CA ARG A 86 -6.26 17.07 0.84
C ARG A 86 -7.21 16.75 1.98
N GLY A 87 -8.50 16.70 1.69
CA GLY A 87 -9.53 16.47 2.70
C GLY A 87 -9.49 15.09 3.35
N THR A 88 -8.93 14.08 2.66
CA THR A 88 -8.68 12.75 3.19
C THR A 88 -7.27 12.58 3.77
N GLY A 89 -6.42 13.62 3.74
CA GLY A 89 -5.09 13.62 4.32
C GLY A 89 -4.09 12.73 3.56
N GLN A 90 -4.19 12.65 2.23
CA GLN A 90 -3.25 11.90 1.41
C GLN A 90 -1.89 12.61 1.35
N ILE A 91 -0.80 11.86 1.26
CA ILE A 91 0.58 12.36 1.33
C ILE A 91 1.18 12.42 -0.08
N PRO A 92 1.56 13.63 -0.59
CA PRO A 92 2.16 13.74 -1.90
C PRO A 92 3.57 13.18 -1.95
N VAL A 93 3.91 12.47 -3.03
CA VAL A 93 5.27 11.93 -3.28
C VAL A 93 5.87 12.61 -4.49
N TYR A 94 6.98 13.29 -4.25
CA TYR A 94 7.81 13.94 -5.26
C TYR A 94 8.95 12.99 -5.65
N ARG A 95 8.83 12.32 -6.81
CA ARG A 95 9.73 11.20 -7.18
C ARG A 95 11.06 11.62 -7.78
N GLU A 96 11.15 12.84 -8.33
CA GLU A 96 12.26 13.30 -9.18
C GLU A 96 13.03 14.50 -8.57
N SER A 97 12.78 14.80 -7.30
CA SER A 97 13.40 15.95 -6.65
C SER A 97 14.03 15.58 -5.29
N THR A 98 14.86 16.49 -4.78
CA THR A 98 15.34 16.50 -3.37
C THR A 98 14.20 16.39 -2.35
N ASP A 99 12.95 16.61 -2.77
CA ASP A 99 11.74 16.56 -1.94
C ASP A 99 11.23 15.13 -1.66
N ALA A 100 11.86 14.08 -2.18
CA ALA A 100 11.51 12.71 -1.78
C ALA A 100 11.66 12.50 -0.27
N GLN A 101 12.58 13.22 0.37
CA GLN A 101 12.73 13.20 1.82
C GLN A 101 11.58 13.92 2.55
N SER A 102 10.96 14.95 1.96
CA SER A 102 9.80 15.63 2.55
C SER A 102 8.61 14.70 2.66
N SER A 103 8.33 13.92 1.61
CA SER A 103 7.27 12.90 1.61
C SER A 103 7.46 11.84 2.71
N LEU A 104 8.71 11.42 2.95
CA LEU A 104 9.01 10.48 4.03
C LEU A 104 8.85 11.14 5.41
N ARG A 105 9.19 12.42 5.56
CA ARG A 105 8.96 13.17 6.80
C ARG A 105 7.46 13.31 7.10
N GLU A 106 6.66 13.70 6.09
CA GLU A 106 5.20 13.78 6.22
C GLU A 106 4.59 12.41 6.57
N GLY A 107 5.05 11.33 5.92
CA GLY A 107 4.64 9.97 6.23
C GLY A 107 4.99 9.55 7.66
N THR A 108 6.20 9.85 8.12
CA THR A 108 6.64 9.59 9.50
C THR A 108 5.80 10.39 10.50
N GLN A 109 5.51 11.65 10.21
CA GLN A 109 4.69 12.48 11.09
C GLN A 109 3.26 11.92 11.18
N ALA A 110 2.66 11.58 10.04
CA ALA A 110 1.33 10.96 10.02
C ALA A 110 1.27 9.67 10.86
N LEU A 111 2.30 8.81 10.77
CA LEU A 111 2.41 7.60 11.58
C LEU A 111 2.50 7.92 13.09
N LYS A 112 3.32 8.89 13.47
CA LYS A 112 3.45 9.37 14.86
C LYS A 112 2.15 10.00 15.38
N ASP A 113 1.39 10.65 14.50
CA ASP A 113 0.06 11.21 14.82
C ASP A 113 -1.04 10.14 14.88
N GLY A 114 -0.66 8.86 14.91
CA GLY A 114 -1.58 7.74 15.04
C GLY A 114 -2.36 7.42 13.78
N LYS A 115 -1.88 7.81 12.59
CA LYS A 115 -2.57 7.53 11.32
C LYS A 115 -2.12 6.22 10.69
N VAL A 116 -2.99 5.63 9.85
CA VAL A 116 -2.62 4.49 9.02
C VAL A 116 -2.06 5.01 7.69
N VAL A 117 -0.79 4.72 7.43
CA VAL A 117 -0.14 5.07 6.15
C VAL A 117 0.00 3.82 5.30
N VAL A 118 -0.43 3.90 4.04
CA VAL A 118 -0.34 2.81 3.06
C VAL A 118 0.74 3.16 2.04
N ILE A 119 1.68 2.26 1.84
CA ILE A 119 2.78 2.42 0.89
C ILE A 119 2.89 1.21 -0.05
N TYR A 120 3.25 1.50 -1.32
CA TYR A 120 3.64 0.51 -2.32
C TYR A 120 5.13 0.67 -2.60
N PRO A 121 6.02 -0.13 -1.96
CA PRO A 121 7.48 0.08 -2.02
C PRO A 121 8.08 -0.07 -3.41
N GLU A 122 7.39 -0.77 -4.30
CA GLU A 122 7.76 -0.89 -5.72
C GLU A 122 7.77 0.49 -6.43
N GLY A 123 7.02 1.44 -5.91
CA GLY A 123 6.91 2.82 -6.44
C GLY A 123 6.12 2.93 -7.75
N THR A 124 5.70 1.84 -8.35
CA THR A 124 4.85 1.75 -9.53
C THR A 124 4.19 0.38 -9.58
N ILE A 125 3.23 0.18 -10.48
CA ILE A 125 2.66 -1.14 -10.77
C ILE A 125 3.77 -2.09 -11.18
N THR A 126 3.75 -3.32 -10.66
CA THR A 126 4.74 -4.35 -11.01
C THR A 126 4.79 -4.58 -12.51
N ARG A 127 6.00 -4.77 -13.01
CA ARG A 127 6.25 -5.16 -14.41
C ARG A 127 6.49 -6.66 -14.55
N ASP A 128 6.44 -7.38 -13.44
CA ASP A 128 6.48 -8.83 -13.49
C ASP A 128 5.27 -9.35 -14.27
N PRO A 129 5.47 -10.15 -15.33
CA PRO A 129 4.39 -10.73 -16.12
C PRO A 129 3.42 -11.56 -15.28
N GLU A 130 3.94 -12.24 -14.25
CA GLU A 130 3.16 -13.08 -13.34
C GLU A 130 2.56 -12.30 -12.17
N GLY A 131 2.90 -11.01 -12.01
CA GLY A 131 2.34 -10.12 -10.98
C GLY A 131 2.99 -10.26 -9.61
N TRP A 132 4.19 -10.86 -9.53
CA TRP A 132 4.96 -10.86 -8.28
C TRP A 132 5.56 -9.47 -7.99
N PRO A 133 5.88 -9.18 -6.71
CA PRO A 133 6.49 -7.92 -6.34
C PRO A 133 7.86 -7.71 -7.00
N MET A 134 8.11 -6.49 -7.47
CA MET A 134 9.43 -6.07 -7.95
C MET A 134 10.36 -5.67 -6.81
N LEU A 135 11.64 -5.51 -7.17
CA LEU A 135 12.65 -4.98 -6.27
C LEU A 135 12.19 -3.65 -5.64
N PRO A 136 12.03 -3.60 -4.31
CA PRO A 136 11.46 -2.44 -3.63
C PRO A 136 12.49 -1.34 -3.36
N ARG A 137 11.98 -0.12 -3.14
CA ARG A 137 12.75 1.04 -2.66
C ARG A 137 12.81 1.04 -1.13
N THR A 138 13.92 1.53 -0.58
CA THR A 138 14.21 1.52 0.86
C THR A 138 13.43 2.54 1.70
N GLY A 139 12.62 3.39 1.09
CA GLY A 139 11.78 4.36 1.80
C GLY A 139 10.83 3.72 2.81
N VAL A 140 10.37 2.49 2.56
CA VAL A 140 9.51 1.74 3.48
C VAL A 140 10.23 1.41 4.78
N ALA A 141 11.49 0.97 4.72
CA ALA A 141 12.30 0.69 5.90
C ALA A 141 12.57 1.97 6.71
N ARG A 142 12.84 3.08 6.03
CA ARG A 142 13.02 4.37 6.71
C ARG A 142 11.75 4.76 7.48
N LEU A 143 10.56 4.68 6.88
CA LEU A 143 9.30 4.96 7.57
C LEU A 143 9.12 4.03 8.77
N ALA A 144 9.35 2.72 8.60
CA ALA A 144 9.19 1.73 9.66
C ALA A 144 10.10 2.01 10.87
N LEU A 145 11.39 2.26 10.61
CA LEU A 145 12.38 2.46 11.66
C LEU A 145 12.30 3.84 12.33
N THR A 146 11.83 4.88 11.62
CA THR A 146 11.75 6.24 12.21
C THR A 146 10.44 6.52 12.94
N SER A 147 9.38 5.76 12.69
CA SER A 147 8.07 5.97 13.32
C SER A 147 7.77 5.01 14.46
N ASP A 148 8.48 3.90 14.51
CA ASP A 148 8.34 2.84 15.54
C ASP A 148 6.91 2.28 15.68
N VAL A 149 6.18 2.20 14.57
CA VAL A 149 4.80 1.68 14.52
C VAL A 149 4.77 0.24 13.98
N PRO A 150 3.70 -0.52 14.22
CA PRO A 150 3.49 -1.81 13.58
C PRO A 150 3.52 -1.71 12.05
N VAL A 151 4.25 -2.63 11.40
CA VAL A 151 4.34 -2.75 9.94
C VAL A 151 3.50 -3.94 9.50
N VAL A 152 2.39 -3.67 8.85
CA VAL A 152 1.38 -4.66 8.45
C VAL A 152 1.53 -4.98 6.97
N PRO A 153 1.95 -6.21 6.58
CA PRO A 153 1.98 -6.62 5.18
C PRO A 153 0.56 -6.78 4.65
N MET A 154 0.32 -6.36 3.43
CA MET A 154 -0.95 -6.52 2.74
C MET A 154 -0.71 -6.93 1.30
N VAL A 155 -1.63 -7.73 0.74
CA VAL A 155 -1.54 -8.17 -0.64
C VAL A 155 -2.82 -7.97 -1.40
N HIS A 156 -2.68 -7.73 -2.71
CA HIS A 156 -3.74 -7.66 -3.70
C HIS A 156 -3.53 -8.73 -4.74
N TRP A 157 -4.61 -9.44 -5.07
CA TRP A 157 -4.64 -10.39 -6.16
C TRP A 157 -5.97 -10.31 -6.92
N GLY A 158 -5.93 -10.40 -8.27
CA GLY A 158 -7.10 -10.33 -9.14
C GLY A 158 -7.48 -8.92 -9.63
N THR A 159 -6.97 -7.85 -9.04
CA THR A 159 -7.26 -6.47 -9.48
C THR A 159 -6.73 -6.18 -10.89
N ARG A 160 -5.62 -6.81 -11.30
CA ARG A 160 -5.05 -6.73 -12.66
C ARG A 160 -5.99 -7.32 -13.72
N GLU A 161 -6.80 -8.31 -13.37
CA GLU A 161 -7.78 -8.90 -14.29
C GLU A 161 -8.89 -7.89 -14.67
N VAL A 162 -9.19 -6.94 -13.77
CA VAL A 162 -10.13 -5.85 -14.03
C VAL A 162 -9.48 -4.73 -14.81
N TYR A 163 -8.30 -4.29 -14.34
CA TYR A 163 -7.55 -3.23 -14.99
C TYR A 163 -6.07 -3.55 -15.09
N ASP A 164 -5.68 -3.97 -16.32
CA ASP A 164 -4.28 -4.19 -16.70
C ASP A 164 -3.72 -2.91 -17.32
N HIS A 165 -2.86 -2.23 -16.56
CA HIS A 165 -2.27 -0.96 -16.98
C HIS A 165 -1.38 -1.10 -18.22
N TYR A 166 -0.52 -2.11 -18.24
CA TYR A 166 0.44 -2.29 -19.34
C TYR A 166 -0.22 -2.87 -20.61
N GLY A 167 -1.19 -3.76 -20.44
CA GLY A 167 -2.01 -4.27 -21.52
C GLY A 167 -3.10 -3.31 -21.99
N LYS A 168 -3.28 -2.15 -21.32
CA LYS A 168 -4.33 -1.16 -21.58
C LYS A 168 -5.73 -1.79 -21.64
N ARG A 169 -6.00 -2.76 -20.77
CA ARG A 169 -7.24 -3.54 -20.77
C ARG A 169 -8.08 -3.21 -19.56
N PHE A 170 -9.33 -2.79 -19.76
CA PHE A 170 -10.32 -2.60 -18.73
C PHE A 170 -11.48 -3.59 -18.91
N ARG A 171 -11.62 -4.54 -17.98
CA ARG A 171 -12.59 -5.65 -18.06
C ARG A 171 -13.35 -5.78 -16.74
N PRO A 172 -14.27 -4.86 -16.40
CA PRO A 172 -15.00 -4.90 -15.14
C PRO A 172 -16.01 -6.04 -15.08
N LEU A 173 -16.46 -6.52 -16.23
CA LEU A 173 -17.45 -7.60 -16.32
C LEU A 173 -16.88 -8.79 -17.13
N PRO A 174 -17.26 -10.04 -16.77
CA PRO A 174 -17.92 -10.40 -15.50
C PRO A 174 -17.06 -10.03 -14.30
N ARG A 175 -17.69 -9.79 -13.13
CA ARG A 175 -16.98 -9.41 -11.89
C ARG A 175 -15.89 -10.42 -11.57
N LYS A 176 -14.66 -9.91 -11.31
CA LYS A 176 -13.48 -10.75 -11.06
C LYS A 176 -13.39 -11.17 -9.60
N ALA A 177 -12.75 -12.31 -9.35
CA ALA A 177 -12.38 -12.70 -7.99
C ALA A 177 -11.19 -11.83 -7.55
N ILE A 178 -11.41 -10.97 -6.55
CA ILE A 178 -10.37 -10.10 -6.00
C ILE A 178 -10.15 -10.48 -4.55
N THR A 179 -8.91 -10.73 -4.17
CA THR A 179 -8.53 -10.97 -2.78
C THR A 179 -7.62 -9.85 -2.30
N VAL A 180 -7.99 -9.27 -1.14
CA VAL A 180 -7.12 -8.39 -0.37
C VAL A 180 -6.95 -9.01 0.99
N LYS A 181 -5.70 -9.24 1.39
CA LYS A 181 -5.37 -9.87 2.68
C LYS A 181 -4.29 -9.07 3.39
N ALA A 182 -4.54 -8.70 4.65
CA ALA A 182 -3.50 -8.24 5.56
C ALA A 182 -2.98 -9.42 6.38
N GLY A 183 -1.68 -9.42 6.64
CA GLY A 183 -1.02 -10.42 7.49
C GLY A 183 -0.65 -9.83 8.85
N PRO A 184 -0.13 -10.66 9.77
CA PRO A 184 0.36 -10.21 11.07
C PRO A 184 1.50 -9.19 10.90
N PRO A 185 1.67 -8.26 11.85
CA PRO A 185 2.76 -7.30 11.80
C PRO A 185 4.12 -7.97 11.70
N VAL A 186 5.00 -7.37 10.90
CA VAL A 186 6.38 -7.84 10.72
C VAL A 186 7.18 -7.52 11.98
N ASP A 187 7.88 -8.51 12.52
CA ASP A 187 8.79 -8.30 13.64
C ASP A 187 10.07 -7.60 13.16
N LEU A 188 10.29 -6.39 13.66
CA LEU A 188 11.47 -5.58 13.42
C LEU A 188 12.30 -5.36 14.68
N SER A 189 12.07 -6.13 15.74
CA SER A 189 12.74 -5.96 17.05
C SER A 189 14.27 -6.00 16.94
N ALA A 190 14.82 -6.87 16.09
CA ALA A 190 16.26 -7.00 15.85
C ALA A 190 16.92 -5.75 15.21
N TYR A 191 16.10 -4.83 14.67
CA TYR A 191 16.59 -3.62 13.99
C TYR A 191 16.35 -2.33 14.80
N ARG A 192 15.58 -2.42 15.89
CA ARG A 192 15.31 -1.27 16.75
C ARG A 192 16.58 -0.82 17.47
N GLY A 193 16.82 0.49 17.48
CA GLY A 193 18.02 1.08 18.09
C GLY A 193 19.31 0.94 17.28
N ARG A 194 19.29 0.22 16.14
CA ARG A 194 20.46 0.18 15.23
C ARG A 194 20.57 1.49 14.44
N PRO A 195 21.81 1.92 14.06
CA PRO A 195 22.01 3.02 13.13
C PRO A 195 21.27 2.76 11.82
N ILE A 196 20.56 3.80 11.31
CA ILE A 196 19.78 3.70 10.06
C ILE A 196 20.70 4.01 8.88
N ASP A 197 21.56 3.06 8.53
CA ASP A 197 22.44 3.12 7.37
C ASP A 197 21.82 2.42 6.12
N ALA A 198 22.57 2.39 5.03
CA ALA A 198 22.10 1.80 3.77
C ALA A 198 21.90 0.28 3.87
N VAL A 199 22.73 -0.41 4.67
CA VAL A 199 22.67 -1.87 4.87
C VAL A 199 21.39 -2.21 5.65
N VAL A 200 21.18 -1.59 6.81
CA VAL A 200 19.99 -1.79 7.64
C VAL A 200 18.70 -1.45 6.85
N LEU A 201 18.70 -0.35 6.09
CA LEU A 201 17.56 0.00 5.25
C LEU A 201 17.27 -1.08 4.20
N ARG A 202 18.30 -1.70 3.61
CA ARG A 202 18.13 -2.77 2.63
C ARG A 202 17.59 -4.03 3.30
N GLU A 203 18.23 -4.48 4.39
CA GLU A 203 17.81 -5.67 5.16
C GLU A 203 16.34 -5.58 5.60
N VAL A 204 15.94 -4.45 6.21
CA VAL A 204 14.56 -4.25 6.69
C VAL A 204 13.58 -4.18 5.52
N THR A 205 13.95 -3.56 4.39
CA THR A 205 13.11 -3.52 3.20
C THR A 205 12.87 -4.93 2.66
N ASP A 206 13.94 -5.72 2.56
CA ASP A 206 13.88 -7.09 2.05
C ASP A 206 13.06 -7.99 2.99
N LEU A 207 13.23 -7.85 4.30
CA LEU A 207 12.41 -8.55 5.30
C LEU A 207 10.91 -8.24 5.14
N ILE A 208 10.55 -6.95 5.11
CA ILE A 208 9.14 -6.52 4.97
C ILE A 208 8.55 -7.06 3.66
N MET A 209 9.27 -6.90 2.54
CA MET A 209 8.74 -7.31 1.24
C MET A 209 8.76 -8.81 1.04
N THR A 210 9.63 -9.54 1.72
CA THR A 210 9.56 -11.02 1.78
C THR A 210 8.26 -11.45 2.45
N ARG A 211 7.84 -10.82 3.56
CA ARG A 211 6.55 -11.10 4.19
C ARG A 211 5.36 -10.78 3.27
N VAL A 212 5.44 -9.69 2.50
CA VAL A 212 4.43 -9.39 1.47
C VAL A 212 4.39 -10.48 0.40
N ARG A 213 5.55 -10.92 -0.09
CA ARG A 213 5.67 -11.97 -1.12
C ARG A 213 5.16 -13.33 -0.63
N GLU A 214 5.48 -13.73 0.59
CA GLU A 214 4.98 -14.95 1.24
C GLU A 214 3.46 -14.91 1.41
N LEU A 215 2.92 -13.79 1.89
CA LEU A 215 1.48 -13.61 2.03
C LEU A 215 0.75 -13.66 0.66
N LEU A 216 1.39 -13.17 -0.41
CA LEU A 216 0.88 -13.28 -1.76
C LEU A 216 0.88 -14.74 -2.25
N ALA A 217 1.94 -15.51 -1.93
CA ALA A 217 2.02 -16.93 -2.25
C ALA A 217 0.88 -17.74 -1.61
N GLU A 218 0.54 -17.43 -0.34
CA GLU A 218 -0.61 -18.03 0.33
C GLU A 218 -1.93 -17.72 -0.41
N VAL A 219 -2.12 -16.48 -0.86
CA VAL A 219 -3.35 -16.04 -1.57
C VAL A 219 -3.45 -16.69 -2.95
N ARG A 220 -2.33 -16.88 -3.63
CA ARG A 220 -2.26 -17.49 -4.96
C ARG A 220 -2.26 -19.01 -4.92
N HIS A 221 -1.96 -19.62 -3.76
CA HIS A 221 -1.72 -21.05 -3.62
C HIS A 221 -0.56 -21.55 -4.51
N GLU A 222 0.49 -20.73 -4.64
CA GLU A 222 1.67 -20.97 -5.45
C GLU A 222 2.94 -20.65 -4.65
N PRO A 223 4.07 -21.36 -4.90
CA PRO A 223 5.33 -21.04 -4.25
C PRO A 223 5.80 -19.64 -4.63
N ALA A 224 6.31 -18.90 -3.64
CA ALA A 224 6.92 -17.59 -3.90
C ALA A 224 8.22 -17.74 -4.72
N PRO A 225 8.51 -16.87 -5.69
CA PRO A 225 9.79 -16.86 -6.35
C PRO A 225 10.91 -16.52 -5.34
N ALA A 226 12.11 -17.08 -5.54
CA ALA A 226 13.24 -16.86 -4.63
C ALA A 226 13.70 -15.39 -4.61
N GLU A 227 13.63 -14.72 -5.76
CA GLU A 227 14.09 -13.34 -5.92
C GLU A 227 12.94 -12.40 -6.29
N PHE A 228 13.13 -11.12 -6.00
CA PHE A 228 12.25 -10.05 -6.50
C PHE A 228 12.53 -9.81 -7.98
N PHE A 229 11.46 -9.62 -8.75
CA PHE A 229 11.59 -9.27 -10.17
C PHE A 229 12.42 -7.99 -10.34
N ARG A 230 13.44 -8.05 -11.19
CA ARG A 230 14.28 -6.92 -11.55
C ARG A 230 13.95 -6.44 -12.95
N ARG A 231 13.59 -5.18 -13.09
CA ARG A 231 13.46 -4.56 -14.39
C ARG A 231 14.81 -4.59 -15.10
N ARG A 232 14.91 -5.22 -16.28
CA ARG A 232 16.08 -5.01 -17.14
C ARG A 232 16.19 -3.52 -17.45
N ALA A 233 17.39 -2.95 -17.29
CA ALA A 233 17.68 -1.61 -17.78
C ALA A 233 17.34 -1.60 -19.28
N ALA A 234 16.60 -0.57 -19.74
CA ALA A 234 16.44 -0.36 -21.17
C ALA A 234 17.85 -0.07 -21.72
N SER A 235 18.32 -0.98 -22.57
CA SER A 235 19.54 -0.79 -23.36
C SER A 235 19.37 0.38 -24.31
#